data_bf43854926c1763bf16f9e37e494315a
#
_entry.id   bf43854926c1763bf16f9e37e494315a
#
_cell.length_a   1.000
_cell.length_b   1.000
_cell.length_c   1.000
_cell.angle_alpha   90.00
_cell.angle_beta   90.00
_cell.angle_gamma   90.00
#
_symmetry.space_group_name_H-M   'P 1'
#
loop_
_entity.id
_entity.type
_entity.pdbx_description
1 polymer ?
#
loop_
_entity_poly.entity_id
_entity_poly.type
_entity_poly.pdbx_seq_one_letter_code
_entity_poly.pdbx_strand_id
1 'polypeptide(L)'
;MSIALQTPSVPWADATRQQHFSTWIRGLAATHQLDLASVQIASADASFRRYLRIHATGGAKGSSLGRSLIIMDAPPDKENCEPFVRIARLMQDAGLLVPEVLEWNEPLGFMLMTDLGHQTMMADINASEPQANLPQYLEATERLIQWQLASQSGVLPAYDEALLRRELETFPEWYVGRHLGKVLTADQRSTLDEAFRRIIAHNLQWPSVYVHRDYMPRNLMVNVPNHAPPLGGSSHCGSLGMGILDFQDAVYGPITYDIASLMRDAFLTWEEEFVLEVTIRYWEKARKAGLPIGDDFGAFYQGVEWMGLQRHLKVAGVFARLTLRDGKPKYLADTPRFIQYIRSTCSRYMELKPLLRLVENLEGIAFQSAFAYGRV
;
A
#
# COMPACT_ATOMS: atom_id res chain seq x y z
N MET A 1 34.04 36.70 9.13
CA MET A 1 32.81 36.82 8.31
C MET A 1 32.03 35.56 8.46
N SER A 2 30.95 35.61 9.27
CA SER A 2 30.08 34.48 9.52
C SER A 2 29.13 34.37 8.33
N ILE A 3 29.31 33.35 7.48
CA ILE A 3 28.38 33.04 6.40
C ILE A 3 27.13 32.49 7.10
N ALA A 4 26.10 33.30 7.21
CA ALA A 4 24.78 32.84 7.59
C ALA A 4 24.33 31.85 6.48
N LEU A 5 24.43 30.56 6.76
CA LEU A 5 23.84 29.53 5.96
C LEU A 5 22.31 29.77 5.97
N GLN A 6 21.76 30.22 4.85
CA GLN A 6 20.33 30.28 4.63
C GLN A 6 19.78 28.88 4.81
N THR A 7 19.02 28.67 5.87
CA THR A 7 18.29 27.42 6.12
C THR A 7 17.28 27.25 5.00
N PRO A 8 17.22 26.09 4.36
CA PRO A 8 16.26 25.84 3.28
C PRO A 8 14.82 26.01 3.79
N SER A 9 13.90 26.30 2.90
CA SER A 9 12.50 26.69 3.11
C SER A 9 11.58 25.59 3.65
N VAL A 10 12.09 24.66 4.44
CA VAL A 10 11.27 23.63 5.09
C VAL A 10 10.64 24.24 6.35
N PRO A 11 9.31 24.33 6.42
CA PRO A 11 8.65 24.86 7.61
C PRO A 11 8.77 23.87 8.78
N TRP A 12 9.04 24.40 9.98
CA TRP A 12 9.10 23.64 11.23
C TRP A 12 8.07 24.20 12.20
N ALA A 13 7.21 23.34 12.72
CA ALA A 13 6.25 23.72 13.75
C ALA A 13 6.90 23.84 15.13
N ASP A 14 8.03 23.14 15.35
CA ASP A 14 8.80 23.11 16.60
C ASP A 14 10.27 23.49 16.33
N ALA A 15 10.71 24.57 16.96
CA ALA A 15 12.08 25.09 16.84
C ALA A 15 13.13 24.14 17.44
N THR A 16 12.80 23.39 18.48
CA THR A 16 13.68 22.40 19.11
C THR A 16 13.95 21.26 18.16
N ARG A 17 12.88 20.76 17.49
CA ARG A 17 13.02 19.71 16.48
C ARG A 17 13.83 20.18 15.27
N GLN A 18 13.64 21.41 14.83
CA GLN A 18 14.48 22.02 13.78
C GLN A 18 15.96 22.05 14.18
N GLN A 19 16.27 22.39 15.41
CA GLN A 19 17.63 22.44 15.93
C GLN A 19 18.25 21.03 15.98
N HIS A 20 17.51 20.03 16.48
CA HIS A 20 17.92 18.63 16.49
C HIS A 20 18.21 18.13 15.08
N PHE A 21 17.30 18.38 14.14
CA PHE A 21 17.48 18.04 12.74
C PHE A 21 18.75 18.69 12.16
N SER A 22 18.91 20.01 12.36
CA SER A 22 20.04 20.75 11.82
C SER A 22 21.38 20.28 12.39
N THR A 23 21.42 19.88 13.65
CA THR A 23 22.61 19.34 14.30
C THR A 23 22.94 17.95 13.72
N TRP A 24 21.95 17.07 13.62
CA TRP A 24 22.10 15.72 13.12
C TRP A 24 22.56 15.70 11.66
N ILE A 25 21.89 16.43 10.77
CA ILE A 25 22.21 16.40 9.34
C ILE A 25 23.57 17.05 9.03
N ARG A 26 23.99 18.09 9.80
CA ARG A 26 25.34 18.64 9.68
C ARG A 26 26.42 17.64 10.06
N GLY A 27 26.17 16.80 11.06
CA GLY A 27 27.08 15.72 11.46
C GLY A 27 27.32 14.70 10.33
N LEU A 28 26.33 14.50 9.47
CA LEU A 28 26.39 13.57 8.34
C LEU A 28 26.91 14.19 7.04
N ALA A 29 26.97 15.52 6.97
CA ALA A 29 27.25 16.26 5.73
C ALA A 29 28.57 15.87 5.07
N ALA A 30 29.64 15.69 5.85
CA ALA A 30 30.95 15.31 5.31
C ALA A 30 30.98 13.83 4.84
N THR A 31 30.41 12.92 5.64
CA THR A 31 30.40 11.48 5.35
C THR A 31 29.62 11.15 4.09
N HIS A 32 28.44 11.77 3.91
CA HIS A 32 27.56 11.52 2.77
C HIS A 32 27.65 12.60 1.69
N GLN A 33 28.58 13.58 1.83
CA GLN A 33 28.78 14.69 0.90
C GLN A 33 27.49 15.47 0.59
N LEU A 34 26.72 15.78 1.65
CA LEU A 34 25.40 16.38 1.54
C LEU A 34 25.47 17.88 1.24
N ASP A 35 24.68 18.34 0.27
CA ASP A 35 24.39 19.76 0.05
C ASP A 35 23.23 20.20 0.95
N LEU A 36 23.54 20.72 2.12
CA LEU A 36 22.57 21.16 3.11
C LEU A 36 21.63 22.26 2.61
N ALA A 37 22.03 23.04 1.58
CA ALA A 37 21.18 24.08 0.99
C ALA A 37 20.10 23.49 0.07
N SER A 38 20.24 22.23 -0.35
CA SER A 38 19.31 21.56 -1.26
C SER A 38 18.11 20.89 -0.56
N VAL A 39 18.04 20.92 0.77
CA VAL A 39 16.93 20.27 1.51
C VAL A 39 15.58 20.86 1.12
N GLN A 40 14.66 20.01 0.68
CA GLN A 40 13.30 20.40 0.29
C GLN A 40 12.30 19.32 0.70
N ILE A 41 11.01 19.66 0.71
CA ILE A 41 9.95 18.69 0.98
C ILE A 41 9.86 17.72 -0.21
N ALA A 42 9.97 16.42 0.06
CA ALA A 42 9.76 15.36 -0.93
C ALA A 42 8.30 14.91 -0.97
N SER A 43 7.74 14.62 0.21
CA SER A 43 6.34 14.22 0.36
C SER A 43 5.87 14.53 1.78
N ALA A 44 4.59 14.85 1.93
CA ALA A 44 3.89 14.91 3.21
C ALA A 44 2.75 13.92 3.16
N ASP A 45 2.85 12.83 3.92
CA ASP A 45 1.87 11.75 3.91
C ASP A 45 0.74 11.96 4.94
N ALA A 46 -0.18 10.98 4.97
CA ALA A 46 -1.28 10.92 5.91
C ALA A 46 -0.84 10.65 7.36
N SER A 47 0.40 10.20 7.59
CA SER A 47 1.01 9.92 8.90
C SER A 47 1.70 11.14 9.53
N PHE A 48 2.26 10.93 10.70
CA PHE A 48 3.12 11.94 11.35
C PHE A 48 4.53 11.96 10.76
N ARG A 49 4.82 11.12 9.77
CA ARG A 49 6.09 11.09 9.04
C ARG A 49 6.13 12.18 8.00
N ARG A 50 7.28 12.81 7.88
CA ARG A 50 7.59 13.81 6.88
C ARG A 50 8.84 13.37 6.13
N TYR A 51 8.81 13.51 4.82
CA TYR A 51 9.92 13.13 3.96
C TYR A 51 10.52 14.36 3.32
N LEU A 52 11.84 14.51 3.46
CA LEU A 52 12.62 15.57 2.85
C LEU A 52 13.60 14.95 1.85
N ARG A 53 13.92 15.68 0.81
CA ARG A 53 14.94 15.29 -0.17
C ARG A 53 16.15 16.18 -0.02
N ILE A 54 17.35 15.60 -0.13
CA ILE A 54 18.62 16.30 -0.08
C ILE A 54 19.53 15.78 -1.20
N HIS A 55 20.33 16.64 -1.81
CA HIS A 55 21.31 16.23 -2.80
C HIS A 55 22.66 15.93 -2.13
N ALA A 56 23.39 14.94 -2.68
CA ALA A 56 24.76 14.63 -2.34
C ALA A 56 25.65 14.92 -3.55
N THR A 57 26.78 15.62 -3.33
CA THR A 57 27.70 16.07 -4.39
C THR A 57 28.64 14.96 -4.90
N GLY A 58 28.75 13.84 -4.15
CA GLY A 58 29.55 12.68 -4.50
C GLY A 58 28.72 11.60 -5.16
N GLY A 59 28.70 11.54 -6.49
CA GLY A 59 28.27 10.36 -7.21
C GLY A 59 29.32 9.25 -7.15
N ALA A 60 28.92 7.97 -7.29
CA ALA A 60 29.86 6.90 -7.60
C ALA A 60 30.72 7.31 -8.79
N LYS A 61 32.05 7.01 -8.78
CA LYS A 61 32.97 7.37 -9.83
C LYS A 61 32.36 7.08 -11.21
N GLY A 62 32.01 8.14 -11.95
CA GLY A 62 31.46 8.03 -13.31
C GLY A 62 30.03 8.52 -13.53
N SER A 63 29.28 8.96 -12.51
CA SER A 63 27.96 9.56 -12.66
C SER A 63 28.04 11.08 -12.56
N SER A 64 27.66 11.79 -13.61
CA SER A 64 27.53 13.25 -13.65
C SER A 64 26.21 13.76 -13.05
N LEU A 65 25.31 12.87 -12.65
CA LEU A 65 24.06 13.18 -11.96
C LEU A 65 24.28 13.07 -10.45
N GLY A 66 24.15 14.19 -9.73
CA GLY A 66 24.19 14.23 -8.28
C GLY A 66 23.19 13.23 -7.70
N ARG A 67 23.63 12.44 -6.71
CA ARG A 67 22.76 11.46 -6.02
C ARG A 67 21.81 12.21 -5.09
N SER A 68 20.52 11.99 -5.19
CA SER A 68 19.57 12.44 -4.17
C SER A 68 19.37 11.39 -3.09
N LEU A 69 19.10 11.84 -1.88
CA LEU A 69 18.77 11.00 -0.71
C LEU A 69 17.48 11.51 -0.08
N ILE A 70 16.80 10.63 0.64
CA ILE A 70 15.59 10.93 1.39
C ILE A 70 15.91 10.97 2.89
N ILE A 71 15.37 11.97 3.56
CA ILE A 71 15.38 12.06 5.01
C ILE A 71 13.95 11.84 5.50
N MET A 72 13.74 10.84 6.34
CA MET A 72 12.49 10.66 7.08
C MET A 72 12.62 11.38 8.43
N ASP A 73 11.64 12.21 8.73
CA ASP A 73 11.42 12.88 10.00
C ASP A 73 10.16 12.28 10.64
N ALA A 74 10.34 11.42 11.64
CA ALA A 74 9.30 10.65 12.32
C ALA A 74 9.46 10.82 13.84
N PRO A 75 8.71 11.76 14.47
CA PRO A 75 8.82 12.01 15.91
C PRO A 75 8.57 10.75 16.75
N PRO A 76 9.50 10.33 17.63
CA PRO A 76 9.43 9.04 18.35
C PRO A 76 8.24 8.90 19.29
N ASP A 77 7.67 10.01 19.73
CA ASP A 77 6.44 10.04 20.56
C ASP A 77 5.17 9.68 19.77
N LYS A 78 5.27 9.67 18.45
CA LYS A 78 4.14 9.43 17.52
C LYS A 78 4.35 8.26 16.58
N GLU A 79 5.61 7.93 16.27
CA GLU A 79 5.95 6.94 15.23
C GLU A 79 7.05 6.00 15.72
N ASN A 80 6.83 4.70 15.58
CA ASN A 80 7.87 3.69 15.76
C ASN A 80 8.50 3.35 14.40
N CYS A 81 9.81 3.63 14.26
CA CYS A 81 10.54 3.38 13.01
C CYS A 81 11.21 1.99 12.95
N GLU A 82 11.23 1.22 14.03
CA GLU A 82 11.85 -0.12 14.04
C GLU A 82 11.27 -1.05 12.97
N PRO A 83 9.92 -1.15 12.81
CA PRO A 83 9.34 -1.98 11.75
C PRO A 83 9.80 -1.58 10.35
N PHE A 84 9.94 -0.27 10.08
CA PHE A 84 10.46 0.21 8.79
C PHE A 84 11.87 -0.34 8.52
N VAL A 85 12.79 -0.18 9.47
CA VAL A 85 14.18 -0.65 9.33
C VAL A 85 14.25 -2.16 9.15
N ARG A 86 13.50 -2.91 9.96
CA ARG A 86 13.48 -4.36 9.94
C ARG A 86 12.91 -4.91 8.63
N ILE A 87 11.79 -4.36 8.16
CA ILE A 87 11.14 -4.84 6.94
C ILE A 87 11.91 -4.40 5.70
N ALA A 88 12.52 -3.20 5.69
CA ALA A 88 13.43 -2.80 4.61
C ALA A 88 14.55 -3.83 4.40
N ARG A 89 15.18 -4.31 5.48
CA ARG A 89 16.21 -5.35 5.41
C ARG A 89 15.66 -6.67 4.87
N LEU A 90 14.51 -7.13 5.35
CA LEU A 90 13.88 -8.36 4.84
C LEU A 90 13.59 -8.27 3.33
N MET A 91 13.12 -7.13 2.84
CA MET A 91 12.87 -6.91 1.43
C MET A 91 14.18 -6.85 0.61
N GLN A 92 15.21 -6.21 1.14
CA GLN A 92 16.54 -6.18 0.51
C GLN A 92 17.15 -7.59 0.41
N ASP A 93 17.04 -8.39 1.49
CA ASP A 93 17.50 -9.79 1.51
C ASP A 93 16.73 -10.65 0.52
N ALA A 94 15.46 -10.31 0.26
CA ALA A 94 14.65 -10.91 -0.80
C ALA A 94 15.03 -10.39 -2.20
N GLY A 95 15.98 -9.45 -2.34
CA GLY A 95 16.42 -8.88 -3.61
C GLY A 95 15.49 -7.81 -4.19
N LEU A 96 14.60 -7.24 -3.38
CA LEU A 96 13.68 -6.18 -3.78
C LEU A 96 14.34 -4.79 -3.67
N LEU A 97 13.95 -3.87 -4.55
CA LEU A 97 14.36 -2.48 -4.48
C LEU A 97 13.47 -1.73 -3.49
N VAL A 98 14.04 -1.38 -2.35
CA VAL A 98 13.39 -0.57 -1.31
C VAL A 98 14.38 0.50 -0.84
N PRO A 99 13.94 1.58 -0.16
CA PRO A 99 14.86 2.52 0.45
C PRO A 99 15.85 1.82 1.37
N GLU A 100 17.13 1.97 1.09
CA GLU A 100 18.22 1.51 1.97
C GLU A 100 18.44 2.54 3.07
N VAL A 101 18.39 2.10 4.33
CA VAL A 101 18.66 2.94 5.48
C VAL A 101 20.17 3.12 5.63
N LEU A 102 20.65 4.32 5.36
CA LEU A 102 22.09 4.69 5.45
C LEU A 102 22.46 5.10 6.86
N GLU A 103 21.59 5.90 7.50
CA GLU A 103 21.79 6.39 8.86
C GLU A 103 20.44 6.43 9.59
N TRP A 104 20.42 6.04 10.86
CA TRP A 104 19.24 6.10 11.70
C TRP A 104 19.59 6.64 13.08
N ASN A 105 18.99 7.78 13.43
CA ASN A 105 19.01 8.32 14.78
C ASN A 105 17.72 7.94 15.48
N GLU A 106 17.69 6.77 16.09
CA GLU A 106 16.50 6.22 16.77
C GLU A 106 15.93 7.17 17.85
N PRO A 107 16.76 7.73 18.79
CA PRO A 107 16.25 8.63 19.83
C PRO A 107 15.56 9.89 19.31
N LEU A 108 15.97 10.39 18.14
CA LEU A 108 15.39 11.57 17.54
C LEU A 108 14.39 11.26 16.43
N GLY A 109 14.33 10.01 15.94
CA GLY A 109 13.44 9.61 14.86
C GLY A 109 13.79 10.24 13.51
N PHE A 110 15.08 10.45 13.24
CA PHE A 110 15.57 10.88 11.92
C PHE A 110 16.26 9.73 11.20
N MET A 111 16.01 9.60 9.90
CA MET A 111 16.60 8.55 9.09
C MET A 111 17.04 9.11 7.75
N LEU A 112 18.26 8.80 7.33
CA LEU A 112 18.77 9.09 5.99
C LEU A 112 18.73 7.80 5.17
N MET A 113 18.16 7.85 3.97
CA MET A 113 17.97 6.67 3.13
C MET A 113 18.17 6.99 1.65
N THR A 114 18.32 5.95 0.84
CA THR A 114 18.40 6.09 -0.62
C THR A 114 17.09 6.61 -1.19
N ASP A 115 17.19 7.41 -2.25
CA ASP A 115 16.05 7.95 -2.99
C ASP A 115 15.74 7.05 -4.19
N LEU A 116 14.52 6.53 -4.26
CA LEU A 116 14.04 5.72 -5.37
C LEU A 116 13.48 6.55 -6.54
N GLY A 117 13.63 7.87 -6.49
CA GLY A 117 13.22 8.78 -7.56
C GLY A 117 11.92 9.53 -7.26
N HIS A 118 11.27 10.00 -8.34
CA HIS A 118 10.11 10.89 -8.24
C HIS A 118 8.82 10.30 -8.80
N GLN A 119 8.94 9.25 -9.61
CA GLN A 119 7.83 8.75 -10.41
C GLN A 119 7.26 7.48 -9.79
N THR A 120 6.03 7.58 -9.30
CA THR A 120 5.26 6.42 -8.89
C THR A 120 4.60 5.78 -10.11
N MET A 121 4.30 4.48 -10.03
CA MET A 121 3.50 3.79 -11.04
C MET A 121 2.14 4.49 -11.25
N MET A 122 1.51 5.00 -10.17
CA MET A 122 0.25 5.73 -10.26
C MET A 122 0.37 7.01 -11.14
N ALA A 123 1.49 7.70 -11.08
CA ALA A 123 1.73 8.91 -11.87
C ALA A 123 2.04 8.61 -13.35
N ASP A 124 2.45 7.38 -13.64
CA ASP A 124 2.81 6.91 -15.00
C ASP A 124 1.64 6.21 -15.72
N ILE A 125 0.60 5.79 -15.00
CA ILE A 125 -0.54 5.07 -15.53
C ILE A 125 -1.31 5.91 -16.55
N ASN A 126 -1.52 5.31 -17.73
CA ASN A 126 -2.46 5.80 -18.74
C ASN A 126 -3.81 5.08 -18.59
N ALA A 127 -4.75 5.71 -17.91
CA ALA A 127 -6.07 5.12 -17.67
C ALA A 127 -6.93 5.00 -18.94
N SER A 128 -6.62 5.77 -20.00
CA SER A 128 -7.34 5.69 -21.28
C SER A 128 -6.88 4.53 -22.17
N GLU A 129 -5.72 3.97 -21.91
CA GLU A 129 -5.14 2.85 -22.65
C GLU A 129 -4.68 1.75 -21.67
N PRO A 130 -5.61 0.94 -21.11
CA PRO A 130 -5.28 -0.05 -20.08
C PRO A 130 -4.13 -0.99 -20.46
N GLN A 131 -4.09 -1.45 -21.69
CA GLN A 131 -3.07 -2.38 -22.19
C GLN A 131 -1.66 -1.78 -22.24
N ALA A 132 -1.52 -0.45 -22.35
CA ALA A 132 -0.22 0.20 -22.29
C ALA A 132 0.44 0.04 -20.90
N ASN A 133 -0.36 -0.17 -19.84
CA ASN A 133 0.13 -0.33 -18.48
C ASN A 133 0.48 -1.80 -18.13
N LEU A 134 0.11 -2.76 -18.97
CA LEU A 134 0.31 -4.19 -18.70
C LEU A 134 1.76 -4.54 -18.32
N PRO A 135 2.81 -4.04 -18.99
CA PRO A 135 4.19 -4.35 -18.60
C PRO A 135 4.52 -3.98 -17.15
N GLN A 136 4.06 -2.82 -16.66
CA GLN A 136 4.29 -2.37 -15.30
C GLN A 136 3.54 -3.24 -14.28
N TYR A 137 2.30 -3.63 -14.58
CA TYR A 137 1.54 -4.54 -13.72
C TYR A 137 2.18 -5.93 -13.65
N LEU A 138 2.74 -6.41 -14.77
CA LEU A 138 3.46 -7.70 -14.79
C LEU A 138 4.76 -7.61 -13.99
N GLU A 139 5.50 -6.51 -14.08
CA GLU A 139 6.67 -6.29 -13.23
C GLU A 139 6.28 -6.22 -11.75
N ALA A 140 5.20 -5.50 -11.41
CA ALA A 140 4.68 -5.47 -10.04
C ALA A 140 4.34 -6.87 -9.53
N THR A 141 3.70 -7.73 -10.35
CA THR A 141 3.42 -9.11 -9.94
C THR A 141 4.67 -9.94 -9.76
N GLU A 142 5.74 -9.71 -10.53
CA GLU A 142 7.03 -10.39 -10.35
C GLU A 142 7.69 -10.00 -9.02
N ARG A 143 7.69 -8.72 -8.66
CA ARG A 143 8.20 -8.24 -7.37
C ARG A 143 7.36 -8.79 -6.22
N LEU A 144 6.05 -8.88 -6.38
CA LEU A 144 5.17 -9.49 -5.38
C LEU A 144 5.49 -10.97 -5.18
N ILE A 145 5.66 -11.76 -6.24
CA ILE A 145 6.06 -13.16 -6.18
C ILE A 145 7.40 -13.30 -5.44
N GLN A 146 8.37 -12.45 -5.77
CA GLN A 146 9.68 -12.45 -5.12
C GLN A 146 9.57 -12.20 -3.61
N TRP A 147 8.73 -11.23 -3.18
CA TRP A 147 8.43 -10.99 -1.77
C TRP A 147 7.79 -12.19 -1.09
N GLN A 148 6.80 -12.79 -1.74
CA GLN A 148 6.07 -13.92 -1.20
C GLN A 148 6.94 -15.19 -1.09
N LEU A 149 7.87 -15.41 -2.01
CA LEU A 149 8.84 -16.54 -1.95
C LEU A 149 9.82 -16.42 -0.77
N ALA A 150 10.11 -15.21 -0.30
CA ALA A 150 10.97 -14.99 0.86
C ALA A 150 10.27 -15.25 2.20
N SER A 151 9.01 -15.65 2.19
CA SER A 151 8.18 -15.80 3.39
C SER A 151 8.72 -16.83 4.37
N GLN A 152 8.77 -16.44 5.65
CA GLN A 152 9.10 -17.30 6.76
C GLN A 152 8.07 -17.11 7.87
N SER A 153 7.48 -18.20 8.33
CA SER A 153 6.52 -18.17 9.45
C SER A 153 7.19 -17.65 10.72
N GLY A 154 6.48 -16.82 11.49
CA GLY A 154 6.95 -16.27 12.76
C GLY A 154 7.89 -15.06 12.67
N VAL A 155 8.27 -14.62 11.46
CA VAL A 155 9.12 -13.42 11.26
C VAL A 155 8.30 -12.14 11.26
N LEU A 156 7.19 -12.12 10.56
CA LEU A 156 6.24 -10.99 10.57
C LEU A 156 5.02 -11.30 11.44
N PRO A 157 4.34 -10.27 11.99
CA PRO A 157 3.10 -10.46 12.75
C PRO A 157 2.05 -11.19 11.90
N ALA A 158 1.28 -12.07 12.54
CA ALA A 158 0.20 -12.77 11.86
C ALA A 158 -0.93 -11.82 11.46
N TYR A 159 -1.43 -12.01 10.24
CA TYR A 159 -2.68 -11.39 9.79
C TYR A 159 -3.83 -12.34 10.10
N ASP A 160 -4.20 -12.37 11.37
CA ASP A 160 -5.13 -13.32 11.96
C ASP A 160 -6.59 -12.84 11.94
N GLU A 161 -7.49 -13.68 12.47
CA GLU A 161 -8.92 -13.37 12.61
C GLU A 161 -9.15 -12.06 13.37
N ALA A 162 -8.39 -11.81 14.45
CA ALA A 162 -8.55 -10.64 15.29
C ALA A 162 -8.22 -9.35 14.53
N LEU A 163 -7.14 -9.37 13.71
CA LEU A 163 -6.74 -8.24 12.89
C LEU A 163 -7.74 -8.01 11.74
N LEU A 164 -8.15 -9.07 11.03
CA LEU A 164 -9.17 -9.01 9.98
C LEU A 164 -10.49 -8.44 10.51
N ARG A 165 -10.93 -8.93 11.67
CA ARG A 165 -12.15 -8.44 12.32
C ARG A 165 -12.06 -6.97 12.71
N ARG A 166 -10.97 -6.56 13.33
CA ARG A 166 -10.73 -5.16 13.73
C ARG A 166 -10.77 -4.22 12.51
N GLU A 167 -10.21 -4.64 11.38
CA GLU A 167 -10.25 -3.85 10.16
C GLU A 167 -11.68 -3.73 9.61
N LEU A 168 -12.46 -4.80 9.59
CA LEU A 168 -13.87 -4.77 9.15
C LEU A 168 -14.75 -3.89 10.04
N GLU A 169 -14.48 -3.82 11.34
CA GLU A 169 -15.26 -2.99 12.27
C GLU A 169 -15.15 -1.48 11.96
N THR A 170 -14.18 -1.06 11.19
CA THR A 170 -14.10 0.32 10.71
C THR A 170 -15.30 0.70 9.82
N PHE A 171 -15.89 -0.27 9.10
CA PHE A 171 -17.05 -0.03 8.24
C PHE A 171 -18.31 0.39 9.03
N PRO A 172 -18.83 -0.39 10.00
CA PRO A 172 -19.98 0.02 10.78
C PRO A 172 -19.71 1.24 11.66
N GLU A 173 -18.51 1.38 12.21
CA GLU A 173 -18.18 2.50 13.09
C GLU A 173 -18.10 3.82 12.33
N TRP A 174 -17.24 3.87 11.31
CA TRP A 174 -16.88 5.13 10.64
C TRP A 174 -17.73 5.41 9.42
N TYR A 175 -17.92 4.41 8.56
CA TYR A 175 -18.70 4.60 7.35
C TYR A 175 -20.21 4.71 7.65
N VAL A 176 -20.77 3.68 8.28
CA VAL A 176 -22.22 3.66 8.57
C VAL A 176 -22.58 4.64 9.67
N GLY A 177 -21.89 4.60 10.81
CA GLY A 177 -22.23 5.39 11.98
C GLY A 177 -21.90 6.86 11.83
N ARG A 178 -20.66 7.19 11.44
CA ARG A 178 -20.18 8.59 11.42
C ARG A 178 -20.44 9.29 10.09
N HIS A 179 -20.22 8.61 8.96
CA HIS A 179 -20.41 9.23 7.64
C HIS A 179 -21.89 9.23 7.21
N LEU A 180 -22.56 8.09 7.21
CA LEU A 180 -23.98 8.02 6.85
C LEU A 180 -24.93 8.49 7.97
N GLY A 181 -24.42 8.63 9.21
CA GLY A 181 -25.24 9.03 10.37
C GLY A 181 -26.30 7.99 10.74
N LYS A 182 -26.10 6.72 10.39
CA LYS A 182 -27.08 5.64 10.59
C LYS A 182 -26.72 4.76 11.77
N VAL A 183 -27.74 4.31 12.49
CA VAL A 183 -27.61 3.32 13.56
C VAL A 183 -28.15 1.99 13.05
N LEU A 184 -27.35 0.94 13.09
CA LEU A 184 -27.76 -0.40 12.70
C LEU A 184 -28.78 -0.96 13.70
N THR A 185 -29.87 -1.54 13.20
CA THR A 185 -30.76 -2.37 14.02
C THR A 185 -30.05 -3.64 14.46
N ALA A 186 -30.60 -4.35 15.46
CA ALA A 186 -30.04 -5.63 15.91
C ALA A 186 -29.93 -6.66 14.75
N ASP A 187 -30.95 -6.74 13.88
CA ASP A 187 -30.96 -7.64 12.73
C ASP A 187 -29.92 -7.25 11.67
N GLN A 188 -29.78 -5.95 11.40
CA GLN A 188 -28.76 -5.45 10.49
C GLN A 188 -27.34 -5.72 11.02
N ARG A 189 -27.12 -5.52 12.32
CA ARG A 189 -25.84 -5.84 12.96
C ARG A 189 -25.55 -7.34 12.89
N SER A 190 -26.52 -8.19 13.19
CA SER A 190 -26.40 -9.65 13.08
C SER A 190 -26.05 -10.09 11.65
N THR A 191 -26.73 -9.49 10.65
CA THR A 191 -26.42 -9.75 9.22
C THR A 191 -24.99 -9.37 8.87
N LEU A 192 -24.52 -8.22 9.35
CA LEU A 192 -23.14 -7.76 9.12
C LEU A 192 -22.10 -8.65 9.80
N ASP A 193 -22.38 -9.05 11.05
CA ASP A 193 -21.49 -9.94 11.82
C ASP A 193 -21.34 -11.32 11.16
N GLU A 194 -22.43 -11.88 10.65
CA GLU A 194 -22.41 -13.15 9.91
C GLU A 194 -21.62 -13.00 8.58
N ALA A 195 -21.82 -11.89 7.87
CA ALA A 195 -21.04 -11.61 6.66
C ALA A 195 -19.53 -11.49 6.98
N PHE A 196 -19.17 -10.78 8.05
CA PHE A 196 -17.77 -10.65 8.48
C PHE A 196 -17.17 -12.00 8.85
N ARG A 197 -17.91 -12.83 9.60
CA ARG A 197 -17.46 -14.19 9.94
C ARG A 197 -17.16 -15.02 8.69
N ARG A 198 -18.04 -14.96 7.67
CA ARG A 198 -17.86 -15.68 6.41
C ARG A 198 -16.65 -15.17 5.62
N ILE A 199 -16.50 -13.84 5.50
CA ILE A 199 -15.37 -13.21 4.79
C ILE A 199 -14.05 -13.61 5.44
N ILE A 200 -13.95 -13.50 6.76
CA ILE A 200 -12.74 -13.86 7.51
C ILE A 200 -12.43 -15.35 7.34
N ALA A 201 -13.41 -16.22 7.55
CA ALA A 201 -13.24 -17.66 7.42
C ALA A 201 -12.77 -18.07 6.01
N HIS A 202 -13.33 -17.44 4.96
CA HIS A 202 -12.92 -17.69 3.58
C HIS A 202 -11.48 -17.22 3.33
N ASN A 203 -11.13 -16.02 3.79
CA ASN A 203 -9.81 -15.44 3.56
C ASN A 203 -8.70 -16.22 4.29
N LEU A 204 -8.97 -16.71 5.50
CA LEU A 204 -8.01 -17.49 6.28
C LEU A 204 -7.79 -18.94 5.79
N GLN A 205 -8.57 -19.40 4.81
CA GLN A 205 -8.31 -20.70 4.16
C GLN A 205 -7.10 -20.66 3.22
N TRP A 206 -6.73 -19.47 2.76
CA TRP A 206 -5.59 -19.30 1.87
C TRP A 206 -4.27 -19.36 2.64
N PRO A 207 -3.24 -20.01 2.06
CA PRO A 207 -1.93 -20.07 2.66
C PRO A 207 -1.36 -18.68 2.97
N SER A 208 -0.64 -18.59 4.08
CA SER A 208 -0.01 -17.34 4.49
C SER A 208 1.37 -17.19 3.88
N VAL A 209 1.63 -15.95 3.44
CA VAL A 209 2.91 -15.47 2.91
C VAL A 209 3.21 -14.09 3.50
N TYR A 210 4.33 -13.49 3.17
CA TYR A 210 4.54 -12.07 3.47
C TYR A 210 3.57 -11.21 2.65
N VAL A 211 2.86 -10.35 3.34
CA VAL A 211 1.85 -9.42 2.80
C VAL A 211 2.29 -8.00 3.10
N HIS A 212 2.38 -7.19 2.08
CA HIS A 212 2.74 -5.77 2.17
C HIS A 212 1.62 -4.92 2.78
N ARG A 213 0.35 -5.29 2.55
CA ARG A 213 -0.92 -4.63 2.90
C ARG A 213 -1.31 -3.44 2.03
N ASP A 214 -0.36 -2.63 1.60
CA ASP A 214 -0.62 -1.46 0.76
C ASP A 214 0.15 -1.54 -0.57
N TYR A 215 0.17 -2.76 -1.17
CA TYR A 215 0.79 -3.04 -2.46
C TYR A 215 -0.09 -2.50 -3.59
N MET A 216 0.13 -1.24 -3.93
CA MET A 216 -0.70 -0.52 -4.91
C MET A 216 0.14 0.47 -5.71
N PRO A 217 -0.30 0.93 -6.91
CA PRO A 217 0.48 1.76 -7.83
C PRO A 217 1.09 3.03 -7.22
N ARG A 218 0.44 3.63 -6.21
CA ARG A 218 0.99 4.82 -5.54
C ARG A 218 2.23 4.55 -4.68
N ASN A 219 2.43 3.31 -4.27
CA ASN A 219 3.54 2.86 -3.42
C ASN A 219 4.62 2.09 -4.21
N LEU A 220 4.48 2.01 -5.53
CA LEU A 220 5.45 1.41 -6.44
C LEU A 220 6.14 2.50 -7.25
N MET A 221 7.47 2.54 -7.18
CA MET A 221 8.31 3.48 -7.92
C MET A 221 8.75 2.84 -9.23
N VAL A 222 8.61 3.57 -10.34
CA VAL A 222 9.03 3.09 -11.66
C VAL A 222 10.36 3.71 -12.08
N ASN A 223 11.06 3.07 -13.02
CA ASN A 223 12.31 3.56 -13.58
C ASN A 223 13.42 3.77 -12.52
N VAL A 224 13.41 2.97 -11.44
CA VAL A 224 14.44 3.04 -10.39
C VAL A 224 15.75 2.44 -10.91
N PRO A 225 16.89 3.18 -10.85
CA PRO A 225 18.18 2.62 -11.23
C PRO A 225 18.52 1.40 -10.35
N ASN A 226 18.66 0.25 -10.98
CA ASN A 226 19.02 -0.98 -10.30
C ASN A 226 20.55 -1.09 -10.22
N HIS A 227 21.11 -0.94 -9.03
CA HIS A 227 22.55 -1.06 -8.76
C HIS A 227 22.95 -2.43 -8.22
N ALA A 228 21.99 -3.30 -7.94
CA ALA A 228 22.27 -4.66 -7.48
C ALA A 228 22.67 -5.56 -8.65
N PRO A 229 23.67 -6.45 -8.48
CA PRO A 229 23.93 -7.49 -9.48
C PRO A 229 22.71 -8.43 -9.54
N PRO A 230 22.24 -8.80 -10.76
CA PRO A 230 21.11 -9.72 -10.88
C PRO A 230 21.48 -11.08 -10.28
N LEU A 231 20.61 -11.61 -9.42
CA LEU A 231 20.66 -12.99 -8.97
C LEU A 231 20.42 -13.88 -10.21
N GLY A 232 21.48 -14.44 -10.78
CA GLY A 232 21.41 -15.34 -11.94
C GLY A 232 22.00 -14.82 -13.25
N GLY A 233 23.24 -14.35 -13.22
CA GLY A 233 24.19 -14.46 -14.35
C GLY A 233 23.92 -13.71 -15.66
N SER A 234 22.96 -12.80 -15.77
CA SER A 234 22.85 -11.87 -16.91
C SER A 234 23.27 -10.48 -16.50
N SER A 235 24.45 -10.09 -16.97
CA SER A 235 25.07 -8.78 -16.74
C SER A 235 24.32 -7.66 -17.47
N HIS A 236 23.24 -7.14 -16.86
CA HIS A 236 22.66 -5.86 -17.24
C HIS A 236 22.82 -4.89 -16.07
N CYS A 237 24.08 -4.46 -15.85
CA CYS A 237 24.33 -3.28 -15.03
C CYS A 237 23.68 -2.09 -15.73
N GLY A 238 22.68 -1.45 -15.05
CA GLY A 238 21.96 -0.30 -15.59
C GLY A 238 20.51 -0.57 -16.02
N SER A 239 19.94 -1.75 -15.74
CA SER A 239 18.50 -1.97 -15.94
C SER A 239 17.70 -1.14 -14.93
N LEU A 240 16.66 -0.48 -15.41
CA LEU A 240 15.69 0.16 -14.54
C LEU A 240 14.80 -0.92 -13.92
N GLY A 241 14.38 -0.71 -12.67
CA GLY A 241 13.54 -1.65 -11.94
C GLY A 241 12.41 -0.94 -11.20
N MET A 242 11.56 -1.74 -10.54
CA MET A 242 10.47 -1.23 -9.72
C MET A 242 10.88 -1.22 -8.24
N GLY A 243 10.75 -0.06 -7.60
CA GLY A 243 10.97 0.13 -6.17
C GLY A 243 9.67 0.05 -5.37
N ILE A 244 9.75 -0.36 -4.11
CA ILE A 244 8.60 -0.56 -3.23
C ILE A 244 8.72 0.37 -2.02
N LEU A 245 7.63 1.09 -1.72
CA LEU A 245 7.51 2.02 -0.58
C LEU A 245 6.37 1.57 0.34
N ASP A 246 6.31 2.15 1.54
CA ASP A 246 5.17 2.02 2.49
C ASP A 246 4.96 0.60 3.03
N PHE A 247 6.04 -0.13 3.28
CA PHE A 247 6.08 -1.55 3.65
C PHE A 247 6.10 -1.82 5.15
N GLN A 248 6.20 -0.82 6.01
CA GLN A 248 6.45 -0.98 7.46
C GLN A 248 5.33 -1.71 8.21
N ASP A 249 4.14 -1.78 7.63
CA ASP A 249 2.97 -2.47 8.19
C ASP A 249 2.81 -3.91 7.65
N ALA A 250 3.84 -4.47 7.02
CA ALA A 250 3.82 -5.81 6.46
C ALA A 250 3.54 -6.88 7.52
N VAL A 251 2.82 -7.92 7.11
CA VAL A 251 2.36 -9.01 7.97
C VAL A 251 2.56 -10.37 7.30
N TYR A 252 2.30 -11.46 8.02
CA TYR A 252 2.24 -12.82 7.49
C TYR A 252 0.77 -13.24 7.39
N GLY A 253 0.24 -13.36 6.17
CA GLY A 253 -1.19 -13.56 5.95
C GLY A 253 -1.55 -14.08 4.55
N PRO A 254 -2.84 -14.11 4.21
CA PRO A 254 -3.36 -14.76 3.00
C PRO A 254 -2.69 -14.25 1.72
N ILE A 255 -2.22 -15.18 0.88
CA ILE A 255 -1.52 -14.90 -0.38
C ILE A 255 -2.34 -14.06 -1.37
N THR A 256 -3.66 -14.05 -1.22
CA THR A 256 -4.60 -13.30 -2.07
C THR A 256 -4.62 -11.79 -1.77
N TYR A 257 -4.00 -11.33 -0.64
CA TYR A 257 -4.17 -9.95 -0.17
C TYR A 257 -3.57 -8.91 -1.13
N ASP A 258 -2.29 -9.04 -1.45
CA ASP A 258 -1.57 -7.99 -2.19
C ASP A 258 -1.94 -7.94 -3.67
N ILE A 259 -2.28 -9.09 -4.28
CA ILE A 259 -2.83 -9.09 -5.64
C ILE A 259 -4.23 -8.46 -5.67
N ALA A 260 -5.05 -8.66 -4.63
CA ALA A 260 -6.32 -7.95 -4.49
C ALA A 260 -6.09 -6.44 -4.27
N SER A 261 -5.05 -6.05 -3.52
CA SER A 261 -4.67 -4.65 -3.33
C SER A 261 -4.25 -3.97 -4.63
N LEU A 262 -3.47 -4.67 -5.44
CA LEU A 262 -2.96 -4.16 -6.72
C LEU A 262 -4.08 -3.99 -7.76
N MET A 263 -4.97 -4.99 -7.87
CA MET A 263 -5.96 -5.06 -8.95
C MET A 263 -7.31 -4.42 -8.58
N ARG A 264 -7.62 -4.25 -7.30
CA ARG A 264 -8.82 -3.59 -6.77
C ARG A 264 -8.40 -2.38 -5.94
N ASP A 265 -7.64 -1.49 -6.59
CA ASP A 265 -7.02 -0.32 -5.99
C ASP A 265 -8.05 0.67 -5.41
N ALA A 266 -7.62 1.43 -4.41
CA ALA A 266 -8.44 2.43 -3.75
C ALA A 266 -8.65 3.71 -4.60
N PHE A 267 -7.79 3.98 -5.55
CA PHE A 267 -7.74 5.23 -6.31
C PHE A 267 -7.95 5.03 -7.81
N LEU A 268 -7.88 3.79 -8.30
CA LEU A 268 -7.96 3.44 -9.71
C LEU A 268 -8.90 2.25 -9.91
N THR A 269 -9.66 2.27 -10.99
CA THR A 269 -10.55 1.16 -11.38
C THR A 269 -10.17 0.69 -12.77
N TRP A 270 -10.01 -0.62 -12.93
CA TRP A 270 -9.83 -1.29 -14.20
C TRP A 270 -11.07 -2.10 -14.59
N GLU A 271 -11.27 -2.22 -15.90
CA GLU A 271 -12.26 -3.17 -16.43
C GLU A 271 -11.87 -4.61 -16.07
N GLU A 272 -12.88 -5.46 -15.92
CA GLU A 272 -12.71 -6.83 -15.43
C GLU A 272 -11.74 -7.66 -16.31
N GLU A 273 -11.73 -7.40 -17.62
CA GLU A 273 -10.83 -8.10 -18.55
C GLU A 273 -9.36 -7.86 -18.20
N PHE A 274 -8.96 -6.62 -17.93
CA PHE A 274 -7.61 -6.28 -17.52
C PHE A 274 -7.25 -6.88 -16.15
N VAL A 275 -8.19 -6.84 -15.20
CA VAL A 275 -8.01 -7.46 -13.88
C VAL A 275 -7.77 -8.95 -14.00
N LEU A 276 -8.58 -9.63 -14.83
CA LEU A 276 -8.42 -11.07 -15.09
C LEU A 276 -7.09 -11.37 -15.76
N GLU A 277 -6.68 -10.63 -16.78
CA GLU A 277 -5.43 -10.86 -17.49
C GLU A 277 -4.23 -10.80 -16.54
N VAL A 278 -4.12 -9.73 -15.74
CA VAL A 278 -3.00 -9.60 -14.79
C VAL A 278 -3.06 -10.68 -13.70
N THR A 279 -4.26 -10.99 -13.19
CA THR A 279 -4.42 -11.98 -12.11
C THR A 279 -4.11 -13.40 -12.61
N ILE A 280 -4.50 -13.77 -13.85
CA ILE A 280 -4.14 -15.05 -14.47
C ILE A 280 -2.61 -15.17 -14.60
N ARG A 281 -1.95 -14.14 -15.14
CA ARG A 281 -0.49 -14.15 -15.31
C ARG A 281 0.25 -14.21 -13.98
N TYR A 282 -0.24 -13.53 -12.95
CA TYR A 282 0.28 -13.66 -11.59
C TYR A 282 0.12 -15.09 -11.10
N TRP A 283 -1.07 -15.70 -11.19
CA TRP A 283 -1.34 -17.05 -10.74
C TRP A 283 -0.46 -18.09 -11.45
N GLU A 284 -0.33 -18.00 -12.76
CA GLU A 284 0.54 -18.92 -13.54
C GLU A 284 2.01 -18.83 -13.10
N LYS A 285 2.54 -17.58 -12.96
CA LYS A 285 3.93 -17.36 -12.54
C LYS A 285 4.17 -17.80 -11.10
N ALA A 286 3.26 -17.46 -10.19
CA ALA A 286 3.34 -17.82 -8.77
C ALA A 286 3.32 -19.34 -8.59
N ARG A 287 2.44 -20.05 -9.30
CA ARG A 287 2.37 -21.50 -9.31
C ARG A 287 3.67 -22.13 -9.84
N LYS A 288 4.18 -21.61 -10.96
CA LYS A 288 5.46 -22.09 -11.55
C LYS A 288 6.64 -21.83 -10.61
N ALA A 289 6.59 -20.76 -9.84
CA ALA A 289 7.60 -20.42 -8.83
C ALA A 289 7.50 -21.28 -7.55
N GLY A 290 6.47 -22.11 -7.40
CA GLY A 290 6.27 -22.98 -6.24
C GLY A 290 5.53 -22.35 -5.07
N LEU A 291 4.88 -21.19 -5.26
CA LEU A 291 4.02 -20.62 -4.24
C LEU A 291 2.76 -21.47 -4.03
N PRO A 292 2.25 -21.59 -2.80
CA PRO A 292 1.11 -22.45 -2.45
C PRO A 292 -0.23 -21.80 -2.87
N ILE A 293 -0.46 -21.64 -4.17
CA ILE A 293 -1.55 -20.87 -4.75
C ILE A 293 -2.69 -21.76 -5.29
N GLY A 294 -2.52 -23.09 -5.26
CA GLY A 294 -3.48 -24.05 -5.80
C GLY A 294 -3.46 -24.19 -7.33
N ASP A 295 -4.18 -25.21 -7.82
CA ASP A 295 -4.23 -25.57 -9.25
C ASP A 295 -5.52 -25.09 -9.94
N ASP A 296 -6.50 -24.55 -9.20
CA ASP A 296 -7.76 -24.03 -9.71
C ASP A 296 -7.74 -22.52 -9.70
N PHE A 297 -7.64 -21.91 -10.88
CA PHE A 297 -7.70 -20.45 -11.03
C PHE A 297 -9.05 -19.87 -10.57
N GLY A 298 -10.17 -20.58 -10.82
CA GLY A 298 -11.49 -20.11 -10.42
C GLY A 298 -11.61 -19.96 -8.91
N ALA A 299 -11.13 -20.95 -8.15
CA ALA A 299 -11.07 -20.90 -6.70
C ALA A 299 -10.13 -19.77 -6.24
N PHE A 300 -8.95 -19.64 -6.87
CA PHE A 300 -8.01 -18.57 -6.55
C PHE A 300 -8.62 -17.18 -6.79
N TYR A 301 -9.25 -16.97 -7.94
CA TYR A 301 -9.88 -15.70 -8.27
C TYR A 301 -11.02 -15.34 -7.30
N GLN A 302 -11.82 -16.34 -6.90
CA GLN A 302 -12.79 -16.15 -5.82
C GLN A 302 -12.10 -15.66 -4.53
N GLY A 303 -10.97 -16.26 -4.15
CA GLY A 303 -10.17 -15.81 -3.00
C GLY A 303 -9.72 -14.36 -3.12
N VAL A 304 -9.28 -13.93 -4.32
CA VAL A 304 -8.90 -12.54 -4.60
C VAL A 304 -10.10 -11.60 -4.46
N GLU A 305 -11.28 -11.98 -4.96
CA GLU A 305 -12.49 -11.16 -4.84
C GLU A 305 -12.98 -11.02 -3.40
N TRP A 306 -12.95 -12.10 -2.62
CA TRP A 306 -13.34 -12.07 -1.21
C TRP A 306 -12.36 -11.27 -0.36
N MET A 307 -11.07 -11.36 -0.66
CA MET A 307 -10.06 -10.51 -0.04
C MET A 307 -10.22 -9.04 -0.46
N GLY A 308 -10.55 -8.78 -1.72
CA GLY A 308 -10.93 -7.45 -2.21
C GLY A 308 -12.12 -6.88 -1.43
N LEU A 309 -13.15 -7.69 -1.16
CA LEU A 309 -14.30 -7.30 -0.35
C LEU A 309 -13.91 -6.92 1.09
N GLN A 310 -13.06 -7.72 1.74
CA GLN A 310 -12.46 -7.38 3.05
C GLN A 310 -11.82 -6.00 3.01
N ARG A 311 -10.98 -5.75 2.00
CA ARG A 311 -10.26 -4.48 1.84
C ARG A 311 -11.22 -3.32 1.57
N HIS A 312 -12.20 -3.48 0.70
CA HIS A 312 -13.12 -2.40 0.37
C HIS A 312 -14.00 -1.98 1.55
N LEU A 313 -14.46 -2.92 2.38
CA LEU A 313 -15.15 -2.62 3.62
C LEU A 313 -14.23 -1.85 4.59
N LYS A 314 -13.00 -2.33 4.80
CA LYS A 314 -11.99 -1.63 5.61
C LYS A 314 -11.75 -0.21 5.09
N VAL A 315 -11.44 -0.06 3.80
CA VAL A 315 -11.03 1.22 3.21
C VAL A 315 -12.18 2.23 3.24
N ALA A 316 -13.43 1.82 3.01
CA ALA A 316 -14.59 2.70 3.16
C ALA A 316 -14.65 3.31 4.58
N GLY A 317 -14.46 2.48 5.61
CA GLY A 317 -14.38 2.94 7.00
C GLY A 317 -13.16 3.82 7.29
N VAL A 318 -11.99 3.44 6.79
CA VAL A 318 -10.74 4.21 6.98
C VAL A 318 -10.83 5.58 6.30
N PHE A 319 -11.37 5.66 5.08
CA PHE A 319 -11.51 6.93 4.37
C PHE A 319 -12.51 7.87 5.04
N ALA A 320 -13.62 7.32 5.57
CA ALA A 320 -14.52 8.09 6.41
C ALA A 320 -13.80 8.63 7.66
N ARG A 321 -13.00 7.80 8.32
CA ARG A 321 -12.21 8.21 9.50
C ARG A 321 -11.19 9.30 9.16
N LEU A 322 -10.40 9.13 8.09
CA LEU A 322 -9.40 10.12 7.66
C LEU A 322 -10.05 11.47 7.35
N THR A 323 -11.25 11.46 6.79
CA THR A 323 -11.97 12.72 6.52
C THR A 323 -12.53 13.33 7.78
N LEU A 324 -13.27 12.57 8.58
CA LEU A 324 -14.06 13.11 9.69
C LEU A 324 -13.22 13.37 10.95
N ARG A 325 -12.22 12.54 11.21
CA ARG A 325 -11.33 12.68 12.37
C ARG A 325 -10.08 13.47 12.05
N ASP A 326 -9.45 13.20 10.90
CA ASP A 326 -8.11 13.69 10.59
C ASP A 326 -8.13 14.89 9.62
N GLY A 327 -9.34 15.38 9.25
CA GLY A 327 -9.51 16.59 8.44
C GLY A 327 -9.01 16.50 7.00
N LYS A 328 -9.04 15.30 6.39
CA LYS A 328 -8.55 15.01 5.04
C LYS A 328 -9.71 14.75 4.06
N PRO A 329 -10.41 15.79 3.56
CA PRO A 329 -11.68 15.65 2.82
C PRO A 329 -11.55 14.90 1.47
N LYS A 330 -10.35 14.83 0.90
CA LYS A 330 -10.11 14.17 -0.39
C LYS A 330 -10.51 12.70 -0.43
N TYR A 331 -10.39 11.99 0.71
CA TYR A 331 -10.64 10.55 0.76
C TYR A 331 -12.12 10.17 0.60
N LEU A 332 -13.04 11.02 1.05
CA LEU A 332 -14.48 10.72 0.95
C LEU A 332 -15.00 10.72 -0.49
N ALA A 333 -14.36 11.44 -1.39
CA ALA A 333 -14.72 11.48 -2.80
C ALA A 333 -14.58 10.10 -3.50
N ASP A 334 -13.69 9.23 -2.99
CA ASP A 334 -13.47 7.89 -3.53
C ASP A 334 -14.43 6.82 -2.97
N THR A 335 -15.23 7.16 -1.98
CA THR A 335 -16.11 6.20 -1.30
C THR A 335 -17.15 5.54 -2.21
N PRO A 336 -17.77 6.21 -3.19
CA PRO A 336 -18.71 5.58 -4.13
C PRO A 336 -18.10 4.40 -4.89
N ARG A 337 -16.79 4.45 -5.20
CA ARG A 337 -16.06 3.34 -5.84
C ARG A 337 -16.07 2.08 -4.98
N PHE A 338 -15.83 2.22 -3.66
CA PHE A 338 -15.82 1.07 -2.76
C PHE A 338 -17.18 0.44 -2.63
N ILE A 339 -18.23 1.26 -2.54
CA ILE A 339 -19.61 0.77 -2.51
C ILE A 339 -19.94 0.00 -3.78
N GLN A 340 -19.49 0.48 -4.93
CA GLN A 340 -19.65 -0.24 -6.19
C GLN A 340 -18.92 -1.58 -6.19
N TYR A 341 -17.67 -1.63 -5.74
CA TYR A 341 -16.90 -2.88 -5.61
C TYR A 341 -17.56 -3.87 -4.64
N ILE A 342 -17.98 -3.41 -3.46
CA ILE A 342 -18.70 -4.23 -2.48
C ILE A 342 -19.95 -4.84 -3.11
N ARG A 343 -20.75 -4.02 -3.81
CA ARG A 343 -21.96 -4.48 -4.49
C ARG A 343 -21.64 -5.48 -5.59
N SER A 344 -20.66 -5.21 -6.43
CA SER A 344 -20.25 -6.10 -7.53
C SER A 344 -19.84 -7.46 -7.00
N THR A 345 -18.92 -7.52 -6.02
CA THR A 345 -18.50 -8.78 -5.41
C THR A 345 -19.69 -9.50 -4.73
N CYS A 346 -20.47 -8.80 -3.89
CA CYS A 346 -21.60 -9.41 -3.21
C CYS A 346 -22.69 -9.89 -4.18
N SER A 347 -22.79 -9.35 -5.39
CA SER A 347 -23.75 -9.80 -6.39
C SER A 347 -23.39 -11.15 -7.02
N ARG A 348 -22.11 -11.52 -7.05
CA ARG A 348 -21.61 -12.76 -7.65
C ARG A 348 -21.81 -13.99 -6.76
N TYR A 349 -21.82 -13.81 -5.43
CA TYR A 349 -21.83 -14.91 -4.46
C TYR A 349 -23.14 -14.95 -3.67
N MET A 350 -23.79 -16.11 -3.67
CA MET A 350 -25.10 -16.28 -2.99
C MET A 350 -24.98 -16.05 -1.47
N GLU A 351 -23.86 -16.46 -0.89
CA GLU A 351 -23.57 -16.34 0.55
C GLU A 351 -23.46 -14.87 1.00
N LEU A 352 -23.14 -13.97 0.06
CA LEU A 352 -22.97 -12.53 0.31
C LEU A 352 -24.22 -11.69 -0.02
N LYS A 353 -25.31 -12.31 -0.53
CA LYS A 353 -26.55 -11.61 -0.85
C LYS A 353 -27.17 -10.86 0.35
N PRO A 354 -27.12 -11.39 1.60
CA PRO A 354 -27.60 -10.62 2.75
C PRO A 354 -26.81 -9.33 2.97
N LEU A 355 -25.48 -9.36 2.80
CA LEU A 355 -24.62 -8.18 2.88
C LEU A 355 -24.95 -7.18 1.75
N LEU A 356 -25.15 -7.66 0.52
CA LEU A 356 -25.57 -6.81 -0.60
C LEU A 356 -26.81 -6.01 -0.26
N ARG A 357 -27.87 -6.69 0.19
CA ARG A 357 -29.15 -6.05 0.57
C ARG A 357 -28.98 -5.04 1.69
N LEU A 358 -28.14 -5.37 2.68
CA LEU A 358 -27.83 -4.47 3.78
C LEU A 358 -27.14 -3.19 3.28
N VAL A 359 -26.10 -3.32 2.46
CA VAL A 359 -25.37 -2.18 1.90
C VAL A 359 -26.27 -1.33 1.02
N GLU A 360 -27.08 -1.93 0.14
CA GLU A 360 -28.03 -1.19 -0.70
C GLU A 360 -29.09 -0.44 0.13
N ASN A 361 -29.60 -1.04 1.19
CA ASN A 361 -30.51 -0.37 2.12
C ASN A 361 -29.82 0.81 2.85
N LEU A 362 -28.58 0.63 3.28
CA LEU A 362 -27.80 1.69 3.92
C LEU A 362 -27.51 2.85 2.95
N GLU A 363 -27.28 2.57 1.69
CA GLU A 363 -27.03 3.58 0.65
C GLU A 363 -28.32 4.23 0.11
N GLY A 364 -29.50 3.69 0.46
CA GLY A 364 -30.77 4.16 -0.12
C GLY A 364 -30.95 3.78 -1.58
N ILE A 365 -30.21 2.76 -2.06
CA ILE A 365 -30.30 2.25 -3.43
C ILE A 365 -31.54 1.39 -3.53
N ALA A 366 -32.46 1.77 -4.43
CA ALA A 366 -33.67 0.99 -4.65
C ALA A 366 -33.34 -0.39 -5.23
N PHE A 367 -33.89 -1.43 -4.63
CA PHE A 367 -33.78 -2.79 -5.13
C PHE A 367 -34.51 -2.88 -6.48
N GLN A 368 -33.77 -2.94 -7.59
CA GLN A 368 -34.36 -3.31 -8.87
C GLN A 368 -34.61 -4.81 -8.83
N SER A 369 -35.86 -5.23 -8.55
CA SER A 369 -36.24 -6.61 -8.77
C SER A 369 -36.19 -6.87 -10.28
N ALA A 370 -35.29 -7.74 -10.72
CA ALA A 370 -35.13 -8.12 -12.11
C ALA A 370 -36.37 -8.83 -12.70
N PHE A 371 -37.42 -9.03 -11.92
CA PHE A 371 -38.66 -9.68 -12.32
C PHE A 371 -39.89 -8.84 -11.90
N ALA A 372 -40.05 -7.70 -12.57
CA ALA A 372 -41.42 -7.17 -12.70
C ALA A 372 -42.02 -7.83 -13.94
N TYR A 373 -42.48 -9.08 -13.81
CA TYR A 373 -43.44 -9.61 -14.75
C TYR A 373 -44.74 -8.82 -14.59
N GLY A 374 -45.12 -8.16 -15.67
CA GLY A 374 -46.28 -7.30 -15.75
C GLY A 374 -47.51 -7.96 -15.17
N ARG A 375 -48.20 -7.22 -14.30
CA ARG A 375 -49.62 -7.40 -14.13
C ARG A 375 -50.28 -6.88 -15.40
N VAL A 376 -50.87 -7.78 -16.17
CA VAL A 376 -51.87 -7.48 -17.17
C VAL A 376 -53.14 -7.08 -16.42
#